data_36a2c023a03ab646d3367942cafa0438
#
_entry.id   36a2c023a03ab646d3367942cafa0438
#
_cell.length_a   1.000
_cell.length_b   1.000
_cell.length_c   1.000
_cell.angle_alpha   90.00
_cell.angle_beta   90.00
_cell.angle_gamma   90.00
#
_symmetry.space_group_name_H-M   'P 1'
#
loop_
_entity.id
_entity.type
_entity.pdbx_description
1 polymer ?
#
loop_
_entity_poly.entity_id
_entity_poly.type
_entity_poly.pdbx_seq_one_letter_code
_entity_poly.pdbx_strand_id
1 'polypeptide(L)'
;MVVNNADILNASILIVDDQESNVSLLEQLLLDAGYLNVTSTMNPQEVCALHEKNRYDLILLDLQMPIMDGFQVMEGLKINADDSYLPVIVLTAQPAHKLRALQTGAKDFISKPFDLLEVKTRIYNMLEVRLLYKKLENYNKILEQTVLERTAELRESEARFRRLTELASDWYWEQDEQGQFTKGSGLAQHMLDVLADNLNNTDVDLQAGWNQSERDVLKATIAARQPFLDLILSRINADGSLQKFRVSGEPMFNQFSRFIGYRGIGVECIDNNN
;
A
#
# COMPACT_ATOMS: atom_id res chain seq x y z
N MET A 1 15.56 9.16 0.08
CA MET A 1 16.19 8.28 1.08
C MET A 1 17.69 8.44 0.97
N VAL A 2 18.35 8.92 2.00
CA VAL A 2 19.81 9.05 2.00
C VAL A 2 20.34 8.13 3.12
N VAL A 3 21.35 7.34 2.81
CA VAL A 3 22.14 6.62 3.82
C VAL A 3 23.22 7.60 4.29
N ASN A 4 23.33 7.82 5.57
CA ASN A 4 24.37 8.68 6.10
C ASN A 4 25.66 7.87 6.38
N ASN A 5 26.78 8.56 6.49
CA ASN A 5 28.06 7.90 6.74
C ASN A 5 28.11 7.17 8.09
N ALA A 6 27.37 7.66 9.08
CA ALA A 6 27.28 6.99 10.38
C ALA A 6 26.53 5.64 10.30
N ASP A 7 25.48 5.54 9.47
CA ASP A 7 24.80 4.28 9.23
C ASP A 7 25.77 3.24 8.63
N ILE A 8 26.62 3.65 7.69
CA ILE A 8 27.58 2.77 7.00
C ILE A 8 28.66 2.29 7.99
N LEU A 9 29.20 3.18 8.82
CA LEU A 9 30.23 2.83 9.80
C LEU A 9 29.70 1.94 10.94
N ASN A 10 28.39 1.97 11.20
CA ASN A 10 27.73 1.10 12.17
C ASN A 10 27.24 -0.25 11.57
N ALA A 11 27.45 -0.48 10.29
CA ALA A 11 27.06 -1.74 9.65
C ALA A 11 27.87 -2.93 10.20
N SER A 12 27.23 -4.10 10.29
CA SER A 12 27.84 -5.31 10.82
C SER A 12 28.54 -6.09 9.69
N ILE A 13 29.83 -6.29 9.81
CA ILE A 13 30.69 -6.96 8.81
C ILE A 13 31.23 -8.26 9.39
N LEU A 14 31.15 -9.36 8.62
CA LEU A 14 31.80 -10.62 8.92
C LEU A 14 32.97 -10.85 7.97
N ILE A 15 34.14 -11.16 8.49
CA ILE A 15 35.32 -11.59 7.76
C ILE A 15 35.47 -13.11 7.92
N VAL A 16 35.66 -13.81 6.79
CA VAL A 16 35.82 -15.27 6.76
C VAL A 16 37.05 -15.59 5.91
N ASP A 17 38.12 -16.01 6.54
CA ASP A 17 39.40 -16.39 5.90
C ASP A 17 40.13 -17.35 6.83
N ASP A 18 40.68 -18.43 6.32
CA ASP A 18 41.40 -19.45 7.08
C ASP A 18 42.82 -19.01 7.49
N GLN A 19 43.30 -17.88 6.96
CA GLN A 19 44.63 -17.34 7.25
C GLN A 19 44.51 -16.16 8.24
N GLU A 20 45.03 -16.35 9.42
CA GLU A 20 45.04 -15.34 10.48
C GLU A 20 45.64 -13.98 10.03
N SER A 21 46.67 -14.02 9.17
CA SER A 21 47.30 -12.81 8.63
C SER A 21 46.35 -11.98 7.76
N ASN A 22 45.48 -12.63 6.98
CA ASN A 22 44.48 -11.95 6.17
C ASN A 22 43.37 -11.37 7.04
N VAL A 23 42.90 -12.13 8.01
CA VAL A 23 41.89 -11.69 8.99
C VAL A 23 42.40 -10.43 9.70
N SER A 24 43.58 -10.49 10.32
CA SER A 24 44.19 -9.36 11.07
C SER A 24 44.37 -8.12 10.20
N LEU A 25 44.80 -8.30 8.92
CA LEU A 25 44.97 -7.19 8.00
C LEU A 25 43.63 -6.52 7.68
N LEU A 26 42.57 -7.30 7.41
CA LEU A 26 41.23 -6.77 7.08
C LEU A 26 40.56 -6.13 8.30
N GLU A 27 40.72 -6.74 9.50
CA GLU A 27 40.22 -6.14 10.74
C GLU A 27 40.87 -4.77 11.01
N GLN A 28 42.20 -4.69 10.94
CA GLN A 28 42.90 -3.42 11.12
C GLN A 28 42.46 -2.36 10.08
N LEU A 29 42.36 -2.75 8.83
CA LEU A 29 41.93 -1.87 7.75
C LEU A 29 40.51 -1.31 8.00
N LEU A 30 39.60 -2.14 8.46
CA LEU A 30 38.21 -1.72 8.73
C LEU A 30 38.13 -0.85 10.00
N LEU A 31 38.86 -1.18 11.04
CA LEU A 31 38.98 -0.34 12.24
C LEU A 31 39.56 1.05 11.90
N ASP A 32 40.65 1.10 11.12
CA ASP A 32 41.25 2.37 10.68
C ASP A 32 40.32 3.19 9.76
N ALA A 33 39.38 2.53 9.08
CA ALA A 33 38.32 3.18 8.30
C ALA A 33 37.14 3.66 9.15
N GLY A 34 37.11 3.28 10.45
CA GLY A 34 36.06 3.72 11.40
C GLY A 34 34.86 2.79 11.52
N TYR A 35 34.90 1.58 10.95
CA TYR A 35 33.83 0.58 11.16
C TYR A 35 33.85 0.04 12.58
N LEU A 36 32.68 -0.01 13.23
CA LEU A 36 32.55 -0.33 14.65
C LEU A 36 32.19 -1.79 14.93
N ASN A 37 31.51 -2.45 14.01
CA ASN A 37 30.96 -3.77 14.22
C ASN A 37 31.57 -4.77 13.23
N VAL A 38 32.83 -5.13 13.45
CA VAL A 38 33.56 -6.11 12.68
C VAL A 38 33.72 -7.38 13.49
N THR A 39 33.38 -8.52 12.91
CA THR A 39 33.53 -9.85 13.48
C THR A 39 34.29 -10.72 12.48
N SER A 40 35.08 -11.66 12.93
CA SER A 40 35.83 -12.59 12.09
C SER A 40 35.65 -14.03 12.52
N THR A 41 35.81 -14.95 11.57
CA THR A 41 35.96 -16.39 11.84
C THR A 41 36.91 -17.03 10.82
N MET A 42 37.70 -17.98 11.30
CA MET A 42 38.55 -18.84 10.48
C MET A 42 37.86 -20.19 10.15
N ASN A 43 36.64 -20.40 10.68
CA ASN A 43 35.89 -21.63 10.48
C ASN A 43 34.71 -21.40 9.52
N PRO A 44 34.76 -21.84 8.24
CA PRO A 44 33.70 -21.60 7.28
C PRO A 44 32.38 -22.29 7.66
N GLN A 45 32.38 -23.34 8.47
CA GLN A 45 31.17 -24.07 8.89
C GLN A 45 30.27 -23.25 9.83
N GLU A 46 30.85 -22.27 10.53
CA GLU A 46 30.09 -21.42 11.49
C GLU A 46 29.38 -20.26 10.82
N VAL A 47 29.71 -19.91 9.59
CA VAL A 47 29.27 -18.68 8.92
C VAL A 47 27.74 -18.55 8.85
N CYS A 48 27.05 -19.63 8.50
CA CYS A 48 25.59 -19.62 8.41
C CYS A 48 24.95 -19.37 9.79
N ALA A 49 25.42 -20.07 10.84
CA ALA A 49 24.91 -19.90 12.20
C ALA A 49 25.24 -18.50 12.75
N LEU A 50 26.44 -17.99 12.47
CA LEU A 50 26.83 -16.64 12.86
C LEU A 50 25.97 -15.57 12.18
N HIS A 51 25.67 -15.75 10.87
CA HIS A 51 24.81 -14.83 10.15
C HIS A 51 23.36 -14.88 10.65
N GLU A 52 22.82 -16.05 10.90
CA GLU A 52 21.48 -16.24 11.46
C GLU A 52 21.33 -15.50 12.80
N LYS A 53 22.34 -15.60 13.66
CA LYS A 53 22.36 -14.98 14.99
C LYS A 53 22.56 -13.46 14.95
N ASN A 54 23.54 -12.98 14.14
CA ASN A 54 24.01 -11.60 14.20
C ASN A 54 23.49 -10.71 13.05
N ARG A 55 22.91 -11.30 11.99
CA ARG A 55 22.33 -10.60 10.84
C ARG A 55 23.29 -9.57 10.21
N TYR A 56 24.46 -10.05 9.77
CA TYR A 56 25.49 -9.21 9.15
C TYR A 56 24.98 -8.47 7.90
N ASP A 57 25.52 -7.26 7.69
CA ASP A 57 25.23 -6.42 6.55
C ASP A 57 26.12 -6.69 5.34
N LEU A 58 27.30 -7.27 5.58
CA LEU A 58 28.27 -7.64 4.58
C LEU A 58 29.11 -8.82 5.06
N ILE A 59 29.41 -9.74 4.15
CA ILE A 59 30.35 -10.84 4.39
C ILE A 59 31.52 -10.71 3.42
N LEU A 60 32.74 -10.64 3.94
CA LEU A 60 33.99 -10.78 3.21
C LEU A 60 34.41 -12.25 3.31
N LEU A 61 34.45 -12.96 2.18
CA LEU A 61 34.57 -14.43 2.17
C LEU A 61 35.74 -14.88 1.31
N ASP A 62 36.71 -15.54 1.89
CA ASP A 62 37.71 -16.26 1.11
C ASP A 62 37.09 -17.47 0.40
N LEU A 63 37.54 -17.71 -0.82
CA LEU A 63 37.11 -18.88 -1.57
C LEU A 63 37.89 -20.14 -1.25
N GLN A 64 39.17 -19.98 -0.93
CA GLN A 64 40.11 -21.10 -0.80
C GLN A 64 40.37 -21.44 0.67
N MET A 65 39.42 -22.11 1.29
CA MET A 65 39.55 -22.55 2.66
C MET A 65 39.53 -24.10 2.75
N PRO A 66 40.25 -24.70 3.72
CA PRO A 66 40.16 -26.12 3.96
C PRO A 66 38.78 -26.53 4.48
N ILE A 67 38.40 -27.79 4.28
CA ILE A 67 37.18 -28.44 4.79
C ILE A 67 35.91 -27.97 4.01
N MET A 68 35.67 -26.68 3.87
CA MET A 68 34.54 -26.09 3.18
C MET A 68 35.01 -24.87 2.39
N ASP A 69 34.80 -24.87 1.10
CA ASP A 69 35.16 -23.73 0.25
C ASP A 69 34.11 -22.61 0.31
N GLY A 70 34.50 -21.41 -0.13
CA GLY A 70 33.62 -20.24 -0.06
C GLY A 70 32.36 -20.38 -0.97
N PHE A 71 32.39 -21.24 -1.99
CA PHE A 71 31.20 -21.52 -2.82
C PHE A 71 30.15 -22.31 -2.03
N GLN A 72 30.58 -23.29 -1.23
CA GLN A 72 29.69 -24.05 -0.35
C GLN A 72 29.10 -23.15 0.76
N VAL A 73 29.89 -22.23 1.31
CA VAL A 73 29.39 -21.23 2.26
C VAL A 73 28.31 -20.35 1.62
N MET A 74 28.53 -19.84 0.41
CA MET A 74 27.53 -19.02 -0.31
C MET A 74 26.25 -19.80 -0.60
N GLU A 75 26.35 -21.09 -0.92
CA GLU A 75 25.20 -21.95 -1.14
C GLU A 75 24.38 -22.14 0.15
N GLY A 76 25.05 -22.40 1.26
CA GLY A 76 24.42 -22.48 2.59
C GLY A 76 23.71 -21.18 3.01
N LEU A 77 24.31 -20.03 2.75
CA LEU A 77 23.70 -18.72 3.01
C LEU A 77 22.44 -18.49 2.19
N LYS A 78 22.38 -18.97 0.94
CA LYS A 78 21.18 -18.83 0.09
C LYS A 78 20.00 -19.69 0.59
N ILE A 79 20.26 -20.88 1.08
CA ILE A 79 19.21 -21.79 1.56
C ILE A 79 18.51 -21.24 2.80
N ASN A 80 19.26 -20.53 3.65
CA ASN A 80 18.78 -19.98 4.90
C ASN A 80 18.35 -18.50 4.79
N ALA A 81 18.21 -17.97 3.56
CA ALA A 81 17.98 -16.56 3.34
C ALA A 81 16.53 -16.14 3.58
N ASP A 82 16.22 -15.74 4.82
CA ASP A 82 15.11 -14.83 5.13
C ASP A 82 15.42 -13.39 4.66
N ASP A 83 16.66 -13.15 4.20
CA ASP A 83 17.18 -11.82 3.88
C ASP A 83 17.30 -11.69 2.34
N SER A 84 16.47 -10.88 1.75
CA SER A 84 16.35 -10.73 0.30
C SER A 84 17.62 -10.23 -0.40
N TYR A 85 18.53 -9.57 0.34
CA TYR A 85 19.75 -9.00 -0.22
C TYR A 85 20.91 -8.97 0.80
N LEU A 86 21.57 -10.12 1.02
CA LEU A 86 22.84 -10.17 1.74
C LEU A 86 24.01 -10.07 0.75
N PRO A 87 24.81 -8.99 0.77
CA PRO A 87 25.99 -8.91 -0.08
C PRO A 87 27.13 -9.76 0.48
N VAL A 88 27.75 -10.55 -0.40
CA VAL A 88 28.99 -11.27 -0.17
C VAL A 88 30.05 -10.73 -1.14
N ILE A 89 31.15 -10.22 -0.61
CA ILE A 89 32.35 -9.89 -1.39
C ILE A 89 33.34 -11.02 -1.26
N VAL A 90 33.70 -11.59 -2.37
CA VAL A 90 34.61 -12.73 -2.40
C VAL A 90 36.06 -12.27 -2.47
N LEU A 91 36.93 -12.88 -1.67
CA LEU A 91 38.37 -12.66 -1.67
C LEU A 91 39.05 -13.79 -2.45
N THR A 92 39.86 -13.49 -3.47
CA THR A 92 40.46 -14.54 -4.28
C THR A 92 41.81 -14.15 -4.89
N ALA A 93 42.74 -15.08 -4.92
CA ALA A 93 43.99 -14.93 -5.68
C ALA A 93 43.89 -15.36 -7.15
N GLN A 94 42.81 -16.10 -7.53
CA GLN A 94 42.70 -16.72 -8.84
C GLN A 94 41.70 -15.98 -9.74
N PRO A 95 42.13 -15.45 -10.90
CA PRO A 95 41.25 -14.76 -11.84
C PRO A 95 40.09 -15.62 -12.36
N ALA A 96 40.31 -16.93 -12.52
CA ALA A 96 39.29 -17.86 -13.01
C ALA A 96 38.08 -18.02 -12.05
N HIS A 97 38.28 -17.80 -10.76
CA HIS A 97 37.21 -17.92 -9.76
C HIS A 97 36.28 -16.69 -9.73
N LYS A 98 36.70 -15.55 -10.25
CA LYS A 98 35.92 -14.29 -10.23
C LYS A 98 34.57 -14.44 -10.91
N LEU A 99 34.56 -14.93 -12.16
CA LEU A 99 33.33 -15.12 -12.92
C LEU A 99 32.40 -16.12 -12.26
N ARG A 100 32.96 -17.27 -11.81
CA ARG A 100 32.19 -18.29 -11.11
C ARG A 100 31.59 -17.76 -9.81
N ALA A 101 32.33 -16.96 -9.03
CA ALA A 101 31.83 -16.37 -7.80
C ALA A 101 30.61 -15.46 -8.03
N LEU A 102 30.68 -14.58 -9.04
CA LEU A 102 29.55 -13.73 -9.43
C LEU A 102 28.34 -14.53 -9.89
N GLN A 103 28.55 -15.58 -10.71
CA GLN A 103 27.49 -16.49 -11.14
C GLN A 103 26.86 -17.27 -9.97
N THR A 104 27.65 -17.59 -8.96
CA THR A 104 27.17 -18.27 -7.73
C THR A 104 26.45 -17.31 -6.80
N GLY A 105 26.52 -15.99 -7.03
CA GLY A 105 25.74 -14.98 -6.31
C GLY A 105 26.52 -14.01 -5.44
N ALA A 106 27.88 -14.08 -5.46
CA ALA A 106 28.69 -13.01 -4.91
C ALA A 106 28.32 -11.68 -5.59
N LYS A 107 28.29 -10.62 -4.82
CA LYS A 107 27.94 -9.27 -5.36
C LYS A 107 29.16 -8.55 -5.91
N ASP A 108 30.33 -8.88 -5.41
CA ASP A 108 31.61 -8.35 -5.88
C ASP A 108 32.76 -9.30 -5.52
N PHE A 109 33.97 -8.98 -5.97
CA PHE A 109 35.18 -9.69 -5.61
C PHE A 109 36.36 -8.73 -5.37
N ILE A 110 37.31 -9.14 -4.55
CA ILE A 110 38.56 -8.45 -4.28
C ILE A 110 39.74 -9.42 -4.57
N SER A 111 40.74 -8.95 -5.28
CA SER A 111 41.89 -9.75 -5.64
C SER A 111 42.95 -9.73 -4.55
N LYS A 112 43.52 -10.89 -4.22
CA LYS A 112 44.72 -10.98 -3.41
C LYS A 112 45.97 -10.84 -4.32
N PRO A 113 47.02 -10.08 -3.96
CA PRO A 113 47.18 -9.30 -2.75
C PRO A 113 46.25 -8.08 -2.69
N PHE A 114 45.82 -7.70 -1.48
CA PHE A 114 44.84 -6.63 -1.30
C PHE A 114 45.41 -5.23 -1.62
N ASP A 115 44.73 -4.49 -2.47
CA ASP A 115 44.83 -3.04 -2.55
C ASP A 115 43.88 -2.43 -1.50
N LEU A 116 44.43 -1.76 -0.51
CA LEU A 116 43.69 -1.23 0.64
C LEU A 116 42.64 -0.19 0.24
N LEU A 117 42.90 0.61 -0.80
CA LEU A 117 41.96 1.59 -1.30
C LEU A 117 40.80 0.93 -2.05
N GLU A 118 41.11 -0.11 -2.86
CA GLU A 118 40.09 -0.92 -3.53
C GLU A 118 39.16 -1.59 -2.51
N VAL A 119 39.72 -2.23 -1.47
CA VAL A 119 38.95 -2.89 -0.41
C VAL A 119 38.00 -1.91 0.27
N LYS A 120 38.49 -0.77 0.74
CA LYS A 120 37.66 0.27 1.39
C LYS A 120 36.53 0.75 0.49
N THR A 121 36.83 1.05 -0.78
CA THR A 121 35.84 1.58 -1.71
C THR A 121 34.74 0.56 -2.02
N ARG A 122 35.09 -0.72 -2.24
CA ARG A 122 34.10 -1.77 -2.54
C ARG A 122 33.22 -2.06 -1.35
N ILE A 123 33.79 -2.13 -0.15
CA ILE A 123 33.03 -2.33 1.10
C ILE A 123 32.06 -1.17 1.31
N TYR A 124 32.51 0.06 1.19
CA TYR A 124 31.66 1.24 1.37
C TYR A 124 30.48 1.24 0.39
N ASN A 125 30.74 1.07 -0.91
CA ASN A 125 29.70 1.05 -1.94
C ASN A 125 28.71 -0.10 -1.71
N MET A 126 29.19 -1.26 -1.30
CA MET A 126 28.33 -2.43 -1.06
C MET A 126 27.44 -2.23 0.15
N LEU A 127 27.95 -1.66 1.24
CA LEU A 127 27.18 -1.33 2.43
C LEU A 127 26.15 -0.22 2.16
N GLU A 128 26.49 0.79 1.35
CA GLU A 128 25.51 1.81 0.95
C GLU A 128 24.32 1.17 0.25
N VAL A 129 24.56 0.30 -0.72
CA VAL A 129 23.50 -0.43 -1.42
C VAL A 129 22.70 -1.31 -0.45
N ARG A 130 23.37 -2.06 0.43
CA ARG A 130 22.72 -2.92 1.43
C ARG A 130 21.77 -2.14 2.34
N LEU A 131 22.23 -1.02 2.87
CA LEU A 131 21.43 -0.19 3.76
C LEU A 131 20.25 0.49 3.07
N LEU A 132 20.41 0.85 1.78
CA LEU A 132 19.29 1.30 0.95
C LEU A 132 18.23 0.22 0.78
N TYR A 133 18.61 -1.03 0.51
CA TYR A 133 17.69 -2.16 0.43
C TYR A 133 16.95 -2.38 1.76
N LYS A 134 17.64 -2.38 2.88
CA LYS A 134 17.01 -2.49 4.21
C LYS A 134 15.99 -1.37 4.47
N LYS A 135 16.35 -0.14 4.13
CA LYS A 135 15.43 1.00 4.23
C LYS A 135 14.20 0.81 3.36
N LEU A 136 14.38 0.36 2.11
CA LEU A 136 13.27 0.11 1.19
C LEU A 136 12.32 -0.98 1.70
N GLU A 137 12.85 -2.10 2.19
CA GLU A 137 12.05 -3.17 2.78
C GLU A 137 11.23 -2.70 3.98
N ASN A 138 11.86 -1.92 4.87
CA ASN A 138 11.16 -1.37 6.02
C ASN A 138 10.05 -0.39 5.61
N TYR A 139 10.29 0.44 4.59
CA TYR A 139 9.27 1.33 4.05
C TYR A 139 8.09 0.57 3.44
N ASN A 140 8.37 -0.49 2.69
CA ASN A 140 7.32 -1.33 2.12
C ASN A 140 6.44 -1.96 3.21
N LYS A 141 7.04 -2.49 4.27
CA LYS A 141 6.30 -3.04 5.42
C LYS A 141 5.41 -2.00 6.09
N ILE A 142 5.94 -0.79 6.34
CA ILE A 142 5.18 0.32 6.93
C ILE A 142 4.04 0.75 5.99
N LEU A 143 4.30 0.84 4.68
CA LEU A 143 3.29 1.21 3.70
C LEU A 143 2.16 0.18 3.63
N GLU A 144 2.48 -1.11 3.56
CA GLU A 144 1.50 -2.20 3.57
C GLU A 144 0.62 -2.15 4.81
N GLN A 145 1.23 -1.98 5.99
CA GLN A 145 0.50 -1.84 7.25
C GLN A 145 -0.42 -0.61 7.23
N THR A 146 0.09 0.54 6.78
CA THR A 146 -0.69 1.78 6.69
C THR A 146 -1.88 1.64 5.74
N VAL A 147 -1.69 1.00 4.58
CA VAL A 147 -2.77 0.72 3.62
C VAL A 147 -3.85 -0.15 4.25
N LEU A 148 -3.46 -1.19 4.99
CA LEU A 148 -4.38 -2.09 5.68
C LEU A 148 -5.22 -1.33 6.72
N GLU A 149 -4.59 -0.52 7.55
CA GLU A 149 -5.24 0.30 8.59
C GLU A 149 -6.21 1.32 7.97
N ARG A 150 -5.76 2.06 6.97
CA ARG A 150 -6.62 3.06 6.30
C ARG A 150 -7.79 2.44 5.56
N THR A 151 -7.60 1.27 4.97
CA THR A 151 -8.69 0.54 4.33
C THR A 151 -9.73 0.06 5.34
N ALA A 152 -9.30 -0.40 6.51
CA ALA A 152 -10.20 -0.80 7.60
C ALA A 152 -10.98 0.40 8.17
N GLU A 153 -10.31 1.52 8.44
CA GLU A 153 -10.94 2.76 8.91
C GLU A 153 -11.99 3.28 7.90
N LEU A 154 -11.66 3.27 6.61
CA LEU A 154 -12.58 3.71 5.56
C LEU A 154 -13.83 2.82 5.52
N ARG A 155 -13.66 1.50 5.54
CA ARG A 155 -14.79 0.55 5.55
C ARG A 155 -15.69 0.74 6.78
N GLU A 156 -15.09 0.96 7.95
CA GLU A 156 -15.86 1.22 9.16
C GLU A 156 -16.62 2.54 9.07
N SER A 157 -15.99 3.58 8.57
CA SER A 157 -16.63 4.89 8.36
C SER A 157 -17.79 4.80 7.37
N GLU A 158 -17.60 4.12 6.23
CA GLU A 158 -18.66 3.87 5.25
C GLU A 158 -19.83 3.07 5.84
N ALA A 159 -19.54 2.01 6.61
CA ALA A 159 -20.56 1.21 7.26
C ALA A 159 -21.34 2.02 8.31
N ARG A 160 -20.64 2.88 9.06
CA ARG A 160 -21.26 3.78 10.05
C ARG A 160 -22.15 4.81 9.35
N PHE A 161 -21.65 5.44 8.29
CA PHE A 161 -22.43 6.39 7.50
C PHE A 161 -23.69 5.74 6.92
N ARG A 162 -23.55 4.53 6.33
CA ARG A 162 -24.69 3.78 5.80
C ARG A 162 -25.75 3.51 6.86
N ARG A 163 -25.36 3.02 8.04
CA ARG A 163 -26.30 2.77 9.16
C ARG A 163 -27.00 4.05 9.64
N LEU A 164 -26.26 5.15 9.73
CA LEU A 164 -26.88 6.44 10.11
C LEU A 164 -27.89 6.91 9.07
N THR A 165 -27.60 6.75 7.78
CA THR A 165 -28.52 7.09 6.70
C THR A 165 -29.76 6.21 6.75
N GLU A 166 -29.61 4.89 6.96
CA GLU A 166 -30.71 3.94 7.09
C GLU A 166 -31.60 4.22 8.32
N LEU A 167 -31.02 4.73 9.41
CA LEU A 167 -31.77 5.10 10.62
C LEU A 167 -32.47 6.46 10.52
N ALA A 168 -31.93 7.37 9.72
CA ALA A 168 -32.41 8.74 9.60
C ALA A 168 -33.40 8.96 8.45
N SER A 169 -33.52 7.98 7.53
CA SER A 169 -34.35 8.11 6.32
C SER A 169 -35.00 6.78 5.95
N ASP A 170 -36.21 6.85 5.37
CA ASP A 170 -36.91 5.68 4.86
C ASP A 170 -36.25 5.17 3.57
N TRP A 171 -35.61 6.04 2.81
CA TRP A 171 -34.83 5.68 1.63
C TRP A 171 -33.69 6.66 1.34
N TYR A 172 -32.67 6.15 0.60
CA TYR A 172 -31.53 6.87 0.04
C TYR A 172 -31.46 6.63 -1.45
N TRP A 173 -31.02 7.63 -2.21
CA TRP A 173 -30.85 7.54 -3.64
C TRP A 173 -29.62 8.31 -4.14
N GLU A 174 -29.01 7.80 -5.22
CA GLU A 174 -27.98 8.48 -6.02
C GLU A 174 -28.33 8.37 -7.49
N GLN A 175 -28.02 9.42 -8.25
CA GLN A 175 -28.10 9.44 -9.71
C GLN A 175 -26.81 10.03 -10.28
N ASP A 176 -26.47 9.62 -11.50
CA ASP A 176 -25.32 10.14 -12.26
C ASP A 176 -25.62 11.52 -12.89
N GLU A 177 -24.66 12.03 -13.67
CA GLU A 177 -24.78 13.31 -14.38
C GLU A 177 -25.85 13.31 -15.47
N GLN A 178 -26.31 12.13 -15.93
CA GLN A 178 -27.40 11.93 -16.89
C GLN A 178 -28.75 11.73 -16.21
N GLY A 179 -28.79 11.72 -14.88
CA GLY A 179 -30.00 11.49 -14.10
C GLY A 179 -30.41 10.02 -13.98
N GLN A 180 -29.51 9.07 -14.36
CA GLN A 180 -29.74 7.66 -14.17
C GLN A 180 -29.43 7.26 -12.71
N PHE A 181 -30.33 6.50 -12.09
CA PHE A 181 -30.12 6.03 -10.73
C PHE A 181 -29.00 5.01 -10.65
N THR A 182 -28.00 5.30 -9.85
CA THR A 182 -26.82 4.44 -9.64
C THR A 182 -26.89 3.66 -8.34
N LYS A 183 -27.56 4.20 -7.34
CA LYS A 183 -27.79 3.54 -6.04
C LYS A 183 -29.14 3.94 -5.46
N GLY A 184 -29.73 3.03 -4.67
CA GLY A 184 -30.96 3.30 -3.93
C GLY A 184 -31.16 2.26 -2.82
N SER A 185 -31.85 2.65 -1.75
CA SER A 185 -32.27 1.77 -0.66
C SER A 185 -33.72 2.05 -0.27
N GLY A 186 -34.39 1.07 0.34
CA GLY A 186 -35.76 1.21 0.79
C GLY A 186 -36.75 1.54 -0.34
N LEU A 187 -37.57 2.54 -0.14
CA LEU A 187 -38.58 2.99 -1.08
C LEU A 187 -38.05 3.92 -2.20
N ALA A 188 -36.75 3.87 -2.49
CA ALA A 188 -36.12 4.68 -3.55
C ALA A 188 -36.81 4.52 -4.91
N GLN A 189 -37.53 3.40 -5.14
CA GLN A 189 -38.37 3.18 -6.31
C GLN A 189 -39.38 4.33 -6.51
N HIS A 190 -39.91 4.91 -5.44
CA HIS A 190 -40.83 6.05 -5.55
C HIS A 190 -40.17 7.31 -6.12
N MET A 191 -38.86 7.51 -5.85
CA MET A 191 -38.12 8.61 -6.49
C MET A 191 -37.87 8.36 -7.98
N LEU A 192 -37.72 7.10 -8.39
CA LEU A 192 -37.69 6.73 -9.81
C LEU A 192 -38.98 7.17 -10.51
N ASP A 193 -40.14 6.89 -9.91
CA ASP A 193 -41.45 7.26 -10.47
C ASP A 193 -41.64 8.78 -10.52
N VAL A 194 -41.10 9.53 -9.57
CA VAL A 194 -41.19 11.00 -9.55
C VAL A 194 -40.31 11.65 -10.59
N LEU A 195 -39.08 11.16 -10.77
CA LEU A 195 -38.07 11.78 -11.63
C LEU A 195 -38.09 11.22 -13.08
N ALA A 196 -38.60 10.01 -13.28
CA ALA A 196 -38.70 9.42 -14.60
C ALA A 196 -39.65 10.21 -15.50
N ASP A 197 -39.10 10.81 -16.54
CA ASP A 197 -39.88 11.18 -17.71
C ASP A 197 -40.05 9.92 -18.55
N ASN A 198 -41.10 9.16 -18.28
CA ASN A 198 -41.45 7.98 -19.10
C ASN A 198 -41.88 8.40 -20.50
N LEU A 199 -40.87 8.65 -21.36
CA LEU A 199 -41.08 8.89 -22.79
C LEU A 199 -41.40 7.62 -23.58
N ASN A 200 -41.30 6.42 -22.97
CA ASN A 200 -41.41 5.15 -23.72
C ASN A 200 -42.23 4.04 -23.08
N ASN A 201 -42.97 4.25 -21.99
CA ASN A 201 -43.86 3.21 -21.46
C ASN A 201 -45.32 3.64 -21.54
N THR A 202 -46.07 2.90 -22.35
CA THR A 202 -47.49 3.03 -22.58
C THR A 202 -48.38 2.54 -21.40
N ASP A 203 -47.82 2.28 -20.25
CA ASP A 203 -48.59 1.99 -19.03
C ASP A 203 -48.92 3.29 -18.31
N VAL A 204 -50.11 3.80 -18.65
CA VAL A 204 -50.69 5.08 -18.23
C VAL A 204 -50.95 5.16 -16.71
N ASP A 205 -50.80 4.07 -15.95
CA ASP A 205 -51.23 4.00 -14.54
C ASP A 205 -50.17 4.45 -13.50
N LEU A 206 -48.89 4.58 -13.86
CA LEU A 206 -47.83 4.91 -12.89
C LEU A 206 -47.59 6.41 -12.68
N GLN A 207 -48.09 7.27 -13.58
CA GLN A 207 -47.99 8.73 -13.44
C GLN A 207 -49.22 9.35 -12.72
N ALA A 208 -50.28 8.61 -12.55
CA ALA A 208 -51.53 9.07 -11.95
C ALA A 208 -51.36 9.13 -10.41
N GLY A 209 -51.08 10.31 -9.92
CA GLY A 209 -51.08 10.52 -8.47
C GLY A 209 -50.14 11.57 -7.94
N TRP A 210 -49.00 11.81 -8.54
CA TRP A 210 -48.05 12.81 -8.06
C TRP A 210 -48.50 14.24 -8.39
N ASN A 211 -48.30 15.18 -7.42
CA ASN A 211 -48.55 16.59 -7.64
C ASN A 211 -47.53 17.16 -8.64
N GLN A 212 -48.06 17.58 -9.83
CA GLN A 212 -47.21 18.01 -10.93
C GLN A 212 -46.39 19.27 -10.59
N SER A 213 -46.99 20.23 -9.87
CA SER A 213 -46.31 21.46 -9.49
C SER A 213 -45.10 21.21 -8.59
N GLU A 214 -45.22 20.28 -7.64
CA GLU A 214 -44.14 19.89 -6.74
C GLU A 214 -43.01 19.15 -7.49
N ARG A 215 -43.38 18.28 -8.46
CA ARG A 215 -42.42 17.62 -9.36
C ARG A 215 -41.63 18.60 -10.21
N ASP A 216 -42.29 19.61 -10.75
CA ASP A 216 -41.68 20.62 -11.62
C ASP A 216 -40.67 21.45 -10.80
N VAL A 217 -40.96 21.77 -9.53
CA VAL A 217 -40.00 22.43 -8.61
C VAL A 217 -38.79 21.54 -8.35
N LEU A 218 -38.98 20.26 -8.07
CA LEU A 218 -37.88 19.34 -7.84
C LEU A 218 -36.98 19.22 -9.09
N LYS A 219 -37.59 19.02 -10.28
CA LYS A 219 -36.87 18.93 -11.54
C LYS A 219 -36.07 20.21 -11.85
N ALA A 220 -36.69 21.38 -11.64
CA ALA A 220 -36.02 22.66 -11.85
C ALA A 220 -34.82 22.84 -10.90
N THR A 221 -34.96 22.44 -9.63
CA THR A 221 -33.89 22.53 -8.63
C THR A 221 -32.73 21.59 -8.98
N ILE A 222 -33.01 20.36 -9.39
CA ILE A 222 -31.99 19.40 -9.85
C ILE A 222 -31.31 19.92 -11.13
N ALA A 223 -32.05 20.44 -12.10
CA ALA A 223 -31.49 21.01 -13.32
C ALA A 223 -30.59 22.22 -13.03
N ALA A 224 -30.94 23.02 -12.04
CA ALA A 224 -30.14 24.16 -11.58
C ALA A 224 -28.91 23.75 -10.73
N ARG A 225 -28.76 22.47 -10.43
CA ARG A 225 -27.70 21.92 -9.55
C ARG A 225 -27.67 22.57 -8.18
N GLN A 226 -28.84 22.86 -7.60
CA GLN A 226 -28.97 23.47 -6.28
C GLN A 226 -29.36 22.40 -5.23
N PRO A 227 -28.82 22.47 -4.02
CA PRO A 227 -29.27 21.64 -2.94
C PRO A 227 -30.71 22.01 -2.55
N PHE A 228 -31.47 21.04 -2.10
CA PHE A 228 -32.80 21.23 -1.54
C PHE A 228 -32.96 20.45 -0.23
N LEU A 229 -33.69 21.03 0.68
CA LEU A 229 -33.98 20.47 1.99
C LEU A 229 -35.50 20.48 2.21
N ASP A 230 -35.98 19.38 2.77
CA ASP A 230 -37.38 19.21 3.25
C ASP A 230 -38.44 19.58 2.17
N LEU A 231 -38.15 19.32 0.89
CA LEU A 231 -39.13 19.49 -0.18
C LEU A 231 -40.25 18.45 -0.01
N ILE A 232 -41.50 18.91 0.05
CA ILE A 232 -42.64 18.02 0.16
C ILE A 232 -43.10 17.61 -1.25
N LEU A 233 -43.26 16.30 -1.43
CA LEU A 233 -43.85 15.68 -2.62
C LEU A 233 -45.10 14.92 -2.20
N SER A 234 -46.22 15.22 -2.84
CA SER A 234 -47.52 14.65 -2.53
C SER A 234 -47.98 13.72 -3.62
N ARG A 235 -48.57 12.57 -3.24
CA ARG A 235 -49.14 11.59 -4.16
C ARG A 235 -50.53 11.16 -3.68
N ILE A 236 -51.49 11.01 -4.61
CA ILE A 236 -52.76 10.38 -4.35
C ILE A 236 -52.67 8.93 -4.79
N ASN A 237 -52.86 8.00 -3.85
CA ASN A 237 -52.87 6.57 -4.08
C ASN A 237 -54.13 6.12 -4.81
N ALA A 238 -54.18 4.87 -5.34
CA ALA A 238 -55.32 4.31 -6.06
C ALA A 238 -56.57 4.20 -5.16
N ASP A 239 -56.44 4.14 -3.83
CA ASP A 239 -57.52 4.12 -2.84
C ASP A 239 -58.01 5.52 -2.46
N GLY A 240 -57.45 6.60 -3.06
CA GLY A 240 -57.76 7.98 -2.79
C GLY A 240 -57.05 8.56 -1.56
N SER A 241 -56.21 7.82 -0.89
CA SER A 241 -55.41 8.32 0.24
C SER A 241 -54.30 9.27 -0.26
N LEU A 242 -54.04 10.32 0.55
CA LEU A 242 -52.95 11.25 0.27
C LEU A 242 -51.69 10.78 1.01
N GLN A 243 -50.63 10.55 0.27
CA GLN A 243 -49.32 10.20 0.78
C GLN A 243 -48.34 11.35 0.55
N LYS A 244 -47.59 11.73 1.56
CA LYS A 244 -46.62 12.82 1.48
C LYS A 244 -45.22 12.32 1.80
N PHE A 245 -44.26 12.81 1.06
CA PHE A 245 -42.84 12.51 1.27
C PHE A 245 -42.07 13.79 1.44
N ARG A 246 -41.17 13.79 2.41
CA ARG A 246 -40.18 14.86 2.61
C ARG A 246 -38.87 14.41 2.04
N VAL A 247 -38.36 15.10 1.04
CA VAL A 247 -37.14 14.76 0.33
C VAL A 247 -36.10 15.87 0.45
N SER A 248 -34.84 15.45 0.59
CA SER A 248 -33.68 16.35 0.61
C SER A 248 -32.62 15.79 -0.32
N GLY A 249 -31.89 16.69 -0.99
CA GLY A 249 -30.85 16.26 -1.92
C GLY A 249 -29.82 17.33 -2.20
N GLU A 250 -28.64 16.89 -2.64
CA GLU A 250 -27.54 17.78 -2.99
C GLU A 250 -26.79 17.30 -4.23
N PRO A 251 -26.24 18.24 -5.03
CA PRO A 251 -25.38 17.90 -6.15
C PRO A 251 -24.04 17.32 -5.68
N MET A 252 -23.55 16.31 -6.39
CA MET A 252 -22.23 15.72 -6.16
C MET A 252 -21.22 16.26 -7.16
N PHE A 253 -20.02 16.55 -6.66
CA PHE A 253 -18.88 16.99 -7.45
C PHE A 253 -17.67 16.12 -7.18
N ASN A 254 -16.85 15.87 -8.22
CA ASN A 254 -15.58 15.17 -8.04
C ASN A 254 -14.49 16.13 -7.51
N GLN A 255 -13.27 15.61 -7.28
CA GLN A 255 -12.10 16.36 -6.80
C GLN A 255 -11.67 17.52 -7.72
N PHE A 256 -12.14 17.55 -8.99
CA PHE A 256 -11.90 18.63 -9.95
C PHE A 256 -13.08 19.60 -10.06
N SER A 257 -14.02 19.60 -9.10
CA SER A 257 -15.25 20.42 -9.09
C SER A 257 -16.16 20.19 -10.30
N ARG A 258 -16.03 19.05 -10.98
CA ARG A 258 -16.95 18.65 -12.05
C ARG A 258 -18.17 17.97 -11.43
N PHE A 259 -19.36 18.36 -11.86
CA PHE A 259 -20.62 17.72 -11.48
C PHE A 259 -20.63 16.26 -11.94
N ILE A 260 -21.00 15.35 -11.03
CA ILE A 260 -21.04 13.89 -11.27
C ILE A 260 -22.40 13.28 -10.97
N GLY A 261 -23.36 14.07 -10.50
CA GLY A 261 -24.69 13.57 -10.21
C GLY A 261 -25.33 14.22 -8.98
N TYR A 262 -26.35 13.57 -8.48
CA TYR A 262 -27.09 13.96 -7.27
C TYR A 262 -27.18 12.82 -6.30
N ARG A 263 -27.31 13.15 -5.02
CA ARG A 263 -27.68 12.20 -3.97
C ARG A 263 -28.72 12.83 -3.04
N GLY A 264 -29.55 12.00 -2.45
CA GLY A 264 -30.56 12.47 -1.54
C GLY A 264 -31.15 11.38 -0.65
N ILE A 265 -31.98 11.85 0.25
CA ILE A 265 -32.74 11.02 1.20
C ILE A 265 -34.21 11.41 1.13
N GLY A 266 -35.08 10.50 1.52
CA GLY A 266 -36.48 10.78 1.67
C GLY A 266 -37.07 10.06 2.87
N VAL A 267 -38.12 10.64 3.44
CA VAL A 267 -38.89 10.12 4.55
C VAL A 267 -40.35 10.25 4.25
N GLU A 268 -41.15 9.21 4.51
CA GLU A 268 -42.58 9.28 4.42
C GLU A 268 -43.16 10.08 5.59
N CYS A 269 -43.99 11.10 5.29
CA CYS A 269 -44.67 11.88 6.33
C CYS A 269 -45.94 11.13 6.75
N ILE A 270 -45.91 10.51 7.90
CA ILE A 270 -47.13 9.94 8.52
C ILE A 270 -47.89 11.10 9.13
N ASP A 271 -49.03 11.52 8.53
CA ASP A 271 -49.94 12.45 9.20
C ASP A 271 -50.56 11.77 10.41
N ASN A 272 -49.98 11.99 11.58
CA ASN A 272 -50.58 11.60 12.88
C ASN A 272 -51.80 12.50 13.14
N ASN A 273 -52.88 12.32 12.40
CA ASN A 273 -54.19 12.84 12.73
C ASN A 273 -55.06 11.66 13.18
N ASN A 274 -55.02 11.36 14.45
CA ASN A 274 -56.10 10.77 15.23
C ASN A 274 -56.33 11.63 16.49
#